data_a0dee9e7d07622139b65274e79e2fe9b
#
_entry.id   a0dee9e7d07622139b65274e79e2fe9b
#
_cell.length_a   1.000
_cell.length_b   1.000
_cell.length_c   1.000
_cell.angle_alpha   90.00
_cell.angle_beta   90.00
_cell.angle_gamma   90.00
#
_symmetry.space_group_name_H-M   'P 1'
#
loop_
_entity.id
_entity.type
_entity.pdbx_description
1 polymer ?
#
loop_
_entity_poly.entity_id
_entity_poly.type
_entity_poly.pdbx_seq_one_letter_code
_entity_poly.pdbx_strand_id
1 'polypeptide(L)'
;MPERFSPEWIAVLDEAARAVIGVEDFVIQQVITDDQDTAWHVMLSSGPTRVRPGRAEAPDVTFTQDRATAEAIACGELSAGSALTNGRLIVQGATARLAKQREVLARLDAALAAAGVDA
;
A
#
# COMPACT_ATOMS: atom_id res chain seq x y z
N MET A 1 14.49 -7.36 10.91
CA MET A 1 13.37 -6.88 10.06
C MET A 1 13.14 -7.89 8.95
N PRO A 2 11.89 -8.34 8.72
CA PRO A 2 11.59 -9.25 7.61
C PRO A 2 11.96 -8.64 6.25
N GLU A 3 12.20 -9.50 5.31
CA GLU A 3 12.47 -9.07 3.94
C GLU A 3 11.26 -8.29 3.39
N ARG A 4 11.54 -7.15 2.76
CA ARG A 4 10.49 -6.30 2.19
C ARG A 4 9.62 -7.07 1.20
N PHE A 5 8.32 -6.87 1.26
CA PHE A 5 7.29 -7.52 0.45
C PHE A 5 7.09 -9.01 0.74
N SER A 6 7.75 -9.58 1.75
CA SER A 6 7.50 -10.95 2.19
C SER A 6 6.21 -11.04 3.01
N PRO A 7 5.63 -12.25 3.18
CA PRO A 7 4.46 -12.41 4.05
C PRO A 7 4.69 -11.92 5.48
N GLU A 8 5.90 -12.11 6.00
CA GLU A 8 6.28 -11.65 7.34
C GLU A 8 6.30 -10.12 7.42
N TRP A 9 6.81 -9.47 6.37
CA TRP A 9 6.80 -8.01 6.27
C TRP A 9 5.36 -7.48 6.22
N ILE A 10 4.49 -8.14 5.45
CA ILE A 10 3.07 -7.77 5.36
C ILE A 10 2.38 -7.92 6.71
N ALA A 11 2.73 -8.95 7.49
CA ALA A 11 2.21 -9.12 8.84
C ALA A 11 2.60 -7.96 9.77
N VAL A 12 3.81 -7.44 9.62
CA VAL A 12 4.27 -6.25 10.37
C VAL A 12 3.46 -5.02 9.97
N LEU A 13 3.22 -4.84 8.65
CA LEU A 13 2.35 -3.76 8.17
C LEU A 13 0.94 -3.87 8.76
N ASP A 14 0.37 -5.08 8.77
CA ASP A 14 -0.98 -5.31 9.28
C ASP A 14 -1.08 -4.90 10.75
N GLU A 15 -0.12 -5.29 11.55
CA GLU A 15 -0.09 -4.94 12.97
C GLU A 15 -0.01 -3.43 13.18
N ALA A 16 0.88 -2.76 12.46
CA ALA A 16 1.04 -1.30 12.57
C ALA A 16 -0.20 -0.57 12.05
N ALA A 17 -0.83 -1.07 11.00
CA ALA A 17 -1.98 -0.44 10.36
C ALA A 17 -3.23 -0.46 11.23
N ARG A 18 -3.33 -1.38 12.18
CA ARG A 18 -4.51 -1.49 13.06
C ARG A 18 -4.76 -0.25 13.90
N ALA A 19 -3.75 0.58 14.11
CA ALA A 19 -3.91 1.84 14.85
C ALA A 19 -4.67 2.90 14.06
N VAL A 20 -4.86 2.70 12.76
CA VAL A 20 -5.52 3.68 11.88
C VAL A 20 -6.97 3.25 11.65
N ILE A 21 -7.90 4.10 12.05
CA ILE A 21 -9.34 3.90 11.85
C ILE A 21 -9.75 4.75 10.66
N GLY A 22 -10.34 4.11 9.66
CA GLY A 22 -10.84 4.80 8.47
C GLY A 22 -12.26 5.30 8.64
N VAL A 23 -12.89 5.69 7.54
CA VAL A 23 -14.25 6.24 7.54
C VAL A 23 -15.21 5.44 6.66
N GLU A 24 -14.69 4.69 5.71
CA GLU A 24 -15.51 3.86 4.81
C GLU A 24 -14.69 2.70 4.28
N ASP A 25 -15.36 1.71 3.73
CA ASP A 25 -14.69 0.55 3.12
C ASP A 25 -14.00 0.99 1.83
N PHE A 26 -12.70 0.73 1.74
CA PHE A 26 -11.92 1.02 0.55
C PHE A 26 -10.73 0.09 0.48
N VAL A 27 -10.59 -0.65 -0.60
CA VAL A 27 -9.54 -1.65 -0.76
C VAL A 27 -8.49 -1.17 -1.76
N ILE A 28 -7.25 -1.08 -1.32
CA ILE A 28 -6.10 -0.68 -2.14
C ILE A 28 -5.24 -1.92 -2.36
N GLN A 29 -5.10 -2.33 -3.62
CA GLN A 29 -4.27 -3.46 -3.99
C GLN A 29 -2.93 -2.97 -4.52
N GLN A 30 -1.84 -3.62 -4.08
CA GLN A 30 -0.50 -3.39 -4.56
C GLN A 30 -0.04 -4.62 -5.34
N VAL A 31 0.46 -4.41 -6.55
CA VAL A 31 0.97 -5.48 -7.38
C VAL A 31 2.39 -5.12 -7.81
N ILE A 32 3.31 -6.03 -7.58
CA ILE A 32 4.69 -5.90 -8.04
C ILE A 32 4.89 -6.88 -9.18
N THR A 33 5.23 -6.35 -10.36
CA THR A 33 5.47 -7.16 -11.56
C THR A 33 6.88 -7.73 -11.49
N ASP A 34 7.01 -8.88 -10.84
CA ASP A 34 8.27 -9.63 -10.76
C ASP A 34 7.98 -11.10 -11.01
N ASP A 35 9.03 -11.92 -10.96
CA ASP A 35 8.93 -13.36 -11.22
C ASP A 35 8.09 -14.09 -10.16
N GLN A 36 7.85 -13.46 -9.01
CA GLN A 36 7.14 -14.06 -7.88
C GLN A 36 5.67 -13.65 -7.82
N ASP A 37 5.22 -12.78 -8.73
CA ASP A 37 3.86 -12.25 -8.75
C ASP A 37 3.44 -11.73 -7.36
N THR A 38 4.26 -10.90 -6.77
CA THR A 38 4.07 -10.38 -5.42
C THR A 38 2.90 -9.40 -5.39
N ALA A 39 1.98 -9.60 -4.45
CA ALA A 39 0.84 -8.70 -4.27
C ALA A 39 0.40 -8.70 -2.82
N TRP A 40 -0.18 -7.58 -2.40
CA TRP A 40 -0.88 -7.48 -1.10
C TRP A 40 -1.97 -6.41 -1.24
N HIS A 41 -2.84 -6.35 -0.25
CA HIS A 41 -3.91 -5.35 -0.27
C HIS A 41 -4.16 -4.78 1.12
N VAL A 42 -4.56 -3.52 1.14
CA VAL A 42 -4.88 -2.75 2.34
C VAL A 42 -6.38 -2.55 2.37
N MET A 43 -7.02 -2.95 3.46
CA MET A 43 -8.46 -2.81 3.64
C MET A 43 -8.74 -1.71 4.65
N LEU A 44 -9.17 -0.55 4.15
CA LEU A 44 -9.67 0.53 4.99
C LEU A 44 -11.14 0.26 5.29
N SER A 45 -11.56 0.65 6.48
CA SER A 45 -12.96 0.51 6.90
C SER A 45 -13.26 1.51 8.01
N SER A 46 -14.45 1.50 8.54
CA SER A 46 -14.78 2.31 9.73
C SER A 46 -14.23 1.71 11.02
N GLY A 47 -13.54 0.57 10.91
CA GLY A 47 -12.80 -0.06 12.00
C GLY A 47 -11.31 -0.03 11.75
N PRO A 48 -10.53 -0.89 12.43
CA PRO A 48 -9.09 -0.94 12.22
C PRO A 48 -8.71 -1.31 10.80
N THR A 49 -7.68 -0.65 10.27
CA THR A 49 -7.12 -0.97 8.96
C THR A 49 -6.44 -2.33 9.01
N ARG A 50 -6.61 -3.13 7.98
CA ARG A 50 -5.99 -4.46 7.87
C ARG A 50 -5.19 -4.56 6.58
N VAL A 51 -4.10 -5.30 6.63
CA VAL A 51 -3.25 -5.58 5.47
C VAL A 51 -3.12 -7.09 5.32
N ARG A 52 -3.35 -7.59 4.10
CA ARG A 52 -3.33 -9.02 3.83
C ARG A 52 -2.42 -9.34 2.64
N PRO A 53 -1.73 -10.47 2.65
CA PRO A 53 -0.97 -10.90 1.48
C PRO A 53 -1.90 -11.36 0.36
N GLY A 54 -1.39 -11.29 -0.87
CA GLY A 54 -2.13 -11.75 -2.05
C GLY A 54 -3.07 -10.69 -2.61
N ARG A 55 -3.76 -11.06 -3.68
CA ARG A 55 -4.68 -10.17 -4.37
C ARG A 55 -6.02 -10.13 -3.68
N ALA A 56 -6.64 -8.95 -3.68
CA ALA A 56 -7.99 -8.80 -3.20
C ALA A 56 -8.98 -9.32 -4.26
N GLU A 57 -10.15 -9.79 -3.80
CA GLU A 57 -11.19 -10.27 -4.69
C GLU A 57 -11.80 -9.14 -5.52
N ALA A 58 -12.00 -7.98 -4.91
CA ALA A 58 -12.61 -6.82 -5.57
C ALA A 58 -11.95 -5.52 -5.07
N PRO A 59 -10.72 -5.22 -5.53
CA PRO A 59 -10.06 -4.00 -5.10
C PRO A 59 -10.73 -2.78 -5.70
N ASP A 60 -10.77 -1.69 -4.92
CA ASP A 60 -11.28 -0.41 -5.40
C ASP A 60 -10.25 0.29 -6.29
N VAL A 61 -8.98 0.14 -5.96
CA VAL A 61 -7.88 0.69 -6.75
C VAL A 61 -6.71 -0.27 -6.73
N THR A 62 -5.97 -0.34 -7.83
CA THR A 62 -4.77 -1.17 -7.95
C THR A 62 -3.59 -0.33 -8.37
N PHE A 63 -2.50 -0.44 -7.62
CA PHE A 63 -1.20 0.15 -7.95
C PHE A 63 -0.32 -0.96 -8.51
N THR A 64 0.19 -0.75 -9.72
CA THR A 64 1.08 -1.72 -10.39
C THR A 64 2.43 -1.07 -10.63
N GLN A 65 3.49 -1.74 -10.23
CA GLN A 65 4.86 -1.24 -10.32
C GLN A 65 5.83 -2.42 -10.37
N ASP A 66 7.04 -2.20 -10.89
CA ASP A 66 8.08 -3.21 -10.80
C ASP A 66 8.75 -3.15 -9.42
N ARG A 67 9.55 -4.17 -9.11
CA ARG A 67 10.20 -4.26 -7.79
C ARG A 67 11.15 -3.09 -7.54
N ALA A 68 11.92 -2.70 -8.56
CA ALA A 68 12.86 -1.58 -8.42
C ALA A 68 12.14 -0.27 -8.08
N THR A 69 11.01 -0.02 -8.72
CA THR A 69 10.18 1.16 -8.43
C THR A 69 9.62 1.09 -7.01
N ALA A 70 9.08 -0.07 -6.63
CA ALA A 70 8.52 -0.26 -5.29
C ALA A 70 9.57 -0.05 -4.20
N GLU A 71 10.77 -0.56 -4.39
CA GLU A 71 11.87 -0.39 -3.44
C GLU A 71 12.34 1.07 -3.37
N ALA A 72 12.43 1.75 -4.51
CA ALA A 72 12.82 3.16 -4.55
C ALA A 72 11.81 4.04 -3.80
N ILE A 73 10.53 3.76 -3.95
CA ILE A 73 9.47 4.48 -3.22
C ILE A 73 9.57 4.18 -1.72
N ALA A 74 9.74 2.91 -1.35
CA ALA A 74 9.81 2.49 0.05
C ALA A 74 10.99 3.13 0.79
N CYS A 75 12.15 3.27 0.14
CA CYS A 75 13.33 3.85 0.78
C CYS A 75 13.44 5.37 0.62
N GLY A 76 12.46 6.00 0.00
CA GLY A 76 12.41 7.46 -0.15
C GLY A 76 13.22 8.03 -1.30
N GLU A 77 13.82 7.21 -2.15
CA GLU A 77 14.59 7.68 -3.32
C GLU A 77 13.69 8.22 -4.42
N LEU A 78 12.44 7.76 -4.47
CA LEU A 78 11.47 8.15 -5.51
C LEU A 78 10.13 8.40 -4.84
N SER A 79 9.49 9.53 -5.14
CA SER A 79 8.14 9.76 -4.64
C SER A 79 7.12 9.02 -5.51
N ALA A 80 5.99 8.64 -4.90
CA ALA A 80 4.90 8.00 -5.63
C ALA A 80 4.37 8.91 -6.74
N GLY A 81 4.31 10.22 -6.48
CA GLY A 81 3.87 11.19 -7.48
C GLY A 81 4.79 11.24 -8.70
N SER A 82 6.11 11.24 -8.48
CA SER A 82 7.08 11.20 -9.58
C SER A 82 6.98 9.88 -10.36
N ALA A 83 6.84 8.77 -9.66
CA ALA A 83 6.69 7.46 -10.30
C ALA A 83 5.45 7.41 -11.19
N LEU A 84 4.35 7.99 -10.72
CA LEU A 84 3.10 8.07 -11.49
C LEU A 84 3.29 8.93 -12.76
N THR A 85 3.93 10.10 -12.62
CA THR A 85 4.19 11.01 -13.74
C THR A 85 5.09 10.36 -14.79
N ASN A 86 6.08 9.58 -14.35
CA ASN A 86 7.04 8.93 -15.24
C ASN A 86 6.53 7.61 -15.83
N GLY A 87 5.33 7.19 -15.48
CA GLY A 87 4.77 5.93 -15.95
C GLY A 87 5.35 4.68 -15.27
N ARG A 88 6.13 4.84 -14.20
CA ARG A 88 6.69 3.71 -13.45
C ARG A 88 5.69 3.10 -12.47
N LEU A 89 4.71 3.90 -12.03
CA LEU A 89 3.62 3.46 -11.17
C LEU A 89 2.32 3.66 -11.93
N ILE A 90 1.55 2.59 -12.09
CA ILE A 90 0.27 2.63 -12.79
C ILE A 90 -0.84 2.49 -11.75
N VAL A 91 -1.81 3.40 -11.79
CA VAL A 91 -2.96 3.40 -10.88
C VAL A 91 -4.21 3.19 -11.68
N GLN A 92 -4.99 2.17 -11.33
CA GLN A 92 -6.24 1.82 -12.00
C GLN A 92 -7.36 1.68 -10.99
N GLY A 93 -8.60 1.99 -11.39
CA GLY A 93 -9.78 1.83 -10.57
C GLY A 93 -10.38 3.15 -10.10
N ALA A 94 -10.90 3.17 -8.89
CA ALA A 94 -11.66 4.31 -8.34
C ALA A 94 -10.74 5.44 -7.85
N THR A 95 -10.01 6.07 -8.75
CA THR A 95 -9.02 7.09 -8.40
C THR A 95 -9.62 8.32 -7.73
N ALA A 96 -10.84 8.70 -8.09
CA ALA A 96 -11.51 9.81 -7.43
C ALA A 96 -11.83 9.50 -5.97
N ARG A 97 -12.23 8.27 -5.68
CA ARG A 97 -12.45 7.83 -4.29
C ARG A 97 -11.15 7.72 -3.52
N LEU A 98 -10.08 7.33 -4.19
CA LEU A 98 -8.75 7.28 -3.58
C LEU A 98 -8.34 8.67 -3.07
N ALA A 99 -8.60 9.73 -3.83
CA ALA A 99 -8.28 11.09 -3.42
C ALA A 99 -9.01 11.48 -2.13
N LYS A 100 -10.20 10.94 -1.88
CA LYS A 100 -10.95 11.20 -0.65
C LYS A 100 -10.36 10.50 0.57
N GLN A 101 -9.50 9.51 0.37
CA GLN A 101 -8.85 8.76 1.46
C GLN A 101 -7.51 9.39 1.87
N ARG A 102 -7.16 10.55 1.35
CA ARG A 102 -5.85 11.18 1.55
C ARG A 102 -5.47 11.34 3.02
N GLU A 103 -6.40 11.78 3.86
CA GLU A 103 -6.13 11.95 5.29
C GLU A 103 -5.88 10.62 5.99
N VAL A 104 -6.68 9.61 5.67
CA VAL A 104 -6.54 8.27 6.25
C VAL A 104 -5.20 7.67 5.82
N LEU A 105 -4.83 7.83 4.54
CA LEU A 105 -3.56 7.34 4.03
C LEU A 105 -2.37 8.04 4.66
N ALA A 106 -2.48 9.34 4.92
CA ALA A 106 -1.42 10.09 5.61
C ALA A 106 -1.23 9.56 7.04
N ARG A 107 -2.32 9.26 7.75
CA ARG A 107 -2.23 8.67 9.09
C ARG A 107 -1.65 7.26 9.05
N LEU A 108 -1.98 6.50 8.01
CA LEU A 108 -1.42 5.16 7.80
C LEU A 108 0.09 5.24 7.58
N ASP A 109 0.56 6.14 6.73
CA ASP A 109 1.99 6.35 6.48
C ASP A 109 2.70 6.72 7.78
N ALA A 110 2.12 7.60 8.59
CA ALA A 110 2.69 8.00 9.86
C ALA A 110 2.76 6.83 10.85
N ALA A 111 1.74 5.98 10.89
CA ALA A 111 1.71 4.81 11.77
C ALA A 111 2.78 3.79 11.36
N LEU A 112 2.95 3.56 10.06
CA LEU A 112 3.96 2.65 9.55
C LEU A 112 5.37 3.18 9.82
N ALA A 113 5.60 4.47 9.65
CA ALA A 113 6.88 5.10 9.93
C ALA A 113 7.21 5.02 11.43
N ALA A 114 6.22 5.25 12.31
CA ALA A 114 6.40 5.17 13.75
C ALA A 114 6.74 3.75 14.21
N ALA A 115 6.27 2.74 13.49
CA ALA A 115 6.56 1.34 13.77
C ALA A 115 7.92 0.88 13.18
N GLY A 116 8.62 1.78 12.48
CA GLY A 116 9.89 1.45 11.83
C GLY A 116 9.75 0.64 10.56
N VAL A 117 8.56 0.66 9.94
CA VAL A 117 8.30 -0.06 8.70
C VAL A 117 8.44 0.90 7.53
N ASP A 118 9.31 0.56 6.58
CA ASP A 118 9.41 1.30 5.33
C ASP A 118 8.19 1.01 4.46
N ALA A 119 7.49 2.04 4.07
CA ALA A 119 6.30 1.89 3.27
C ALA A 119 6.42 2.64 1.96
#